data_3e0a8073e8ea3b594a8fe2d2fef5331c
#
_entry.id   3e0a8073e8ea3b594a8fe2d2fef5331c
#
_cell.length_a   1.000
_cell.length_b   1.000
_cell.length_c   1.000
_cell.angle_alpha   90.00
_cell.angle_beta   90.00
_cell.angle_gamma   90.00
#
_symmetry.space_group_name_H-M   'P 1'
#
loop_
_entity.id
_entity.type
_entity.pdbx_description
1 polymer ?
#
loop_
_entity_poly.entity_id
_entity_poly.type
_entity_poly.pdbx_seq_one_letter_code
_entity_poly.pdbx_strand_id
1 'polypeptide(L)'
;MESSAGDIIQLVRPYVMSVTEWFLQAAGSFAQVLLHLLLTIGIAAILYVNGEAAAAWCRRFGRRLADKRGEDVVVLAGQAIRGVALGVVVTALAQTLATGIALVAAGVPQAGLLTAVTLLLCIAQIGPILVVLPSIIWMFATGQTMPGIVLVVIGVPAVLMDNVLRPVLIKRGADLPLLLILVGVIGGLFAFGVLGLFLGPVILAVTYTLLQHWLAETKEEETESSAMAVTAED
;
A
#
# COMPACT_ATOMS: atom_id res chain seq x y z
N MET A 1 -24.68 56.41 -16.77
CA MET A 1 -23.41 55.77 -16.39
C MET A 1 -23.54 54.87 -15.17
N GLU A 2 -24.60 54.89 -14.39
CA GLU A 2 -24.83 54.04 -13.22
C GLU A 2 -25.35 52.63 -13.54
N SER A 3 -25.96 52.41 -14.74
CA SER A 3 -26.48 51.10 -15.13
C SER A 3 -25.39 50.06 -15.46
N SER A 4 -24.26 50.52 -15.97
CA SER A 4 -23.16 49.60 -16.34
C SER A 4 -22.41 48.95 -15.18
N ALA A 5 -22.36 49.63 -14.04
CA ALA A 5 -21.67 49.09 -12.85
C ALA A 5 -22.50 47.96 -12.16
N GLY A 6 -23.83 48.10 -12.17
CA GLY A 6 -24.74 47.08 -11.63
C GLY A 6 -24.72 45.77 -12.44
N ASP A 7 -24.66 45.90 -13.77
CA ASP A 7 -24.59 44.74 -14.64
C ASP A 7 -23.27 43.96 -14.53
N ILE A 8 -22.15 44.68 -14.35
CA ILE A 8 -20.83 44.03 -14.12
C ILE A 8 -20.80 43.31 -12.77
N ILE A 9 -21.37 43.88 -11.73
CA ILE A 9 -21.45 43.26 -10.41
C ILE A 9 -22.31 41.99 -10.46
N GLN A 10 -23.43 42.01 -11.17
CA GLN A 10 -24.27 40.81 -11.33
C GLN A 10 -23.58 39.71 -12.16
N LEU A 11 -22.77 40.08 -13.13
CA LEU A 11 -22.00 39.10 -13.97
C LEU A 11 -20.84 38.47 -13.21
N VAL A 12 -20.19 39.24 -12.31
CA VAL A 12 -19.01 38.79 -11.56
C VAL A 12 -19.40 38.00 -10.27
N ARG A 13 -20.56 38.36 -9.69
CA ARG A 13 -21.04 37.76 -8.44
C ARG A 13 -21.06 36.23 -8.43
N PRO A 14 -21.57 35.50 -9.46
CA PRO A 14 -21.57 34.03 -9.43
C PRO A 14 -20.15 33.45 -9.46
N TYR A 15 -19.22 34.08 -10.15
CA TYR A 15 -17.82 33.63 -10.18
C TYR A 15 -17.12 33.84 -8.85
N VAL A 16 -17.34 34.98 -8.19
CA VAL A 16 -16.80 35.27 -6.87
C VAL A 16 -17.37 34.29 -5.83
N MET A 17 -18.67 33.99 -5.87
CA MET A 17 -19.28 33.02 -4.97
C MET A 17 -18.72 31.61 -5.21
N SER A 18 -18.62 31.17 -6.46
CA SER A 18 -18.04 29.84 -6.79
C SER A 18 -16.59 29.71 -6.33
N VAL A 19 -15.78 30.74 -6.51
CA VAL A 19 -14.38 30.75 -6.04
C VAL A 19 -14.33 30.71 -4.52
N THR A 20 -15.21 31.46 -3.85
CA THR A 20 -15.27 31.50 -2.37
C THR A 20 -15.72 30.13 -1.80
N GLU A 21 -16.74 29.52 -2.39
CA GLU A 21 -17.21 28.19 -2.01
C GLU A 21 -16.14 27.13 -2.26
N TRP A 22 -15.46 27.18 -3.40
CA TRP A 22 -14.34 26.27 -3.70
C TRP A 22 -13.21 26.42 -2.68
N PHE A 23 -12.88 27.67 -2.31
CA PHE A 23 -11.83 27.96 -1.31
C PHE A 23 -12.21 27.44 0.08
N LEU A 24 -13.47 27.63 0.49
CA LEU A 24 -13.99 27.13 1.78
C LEU A 24 -14.04 25.60 1.81
N GLN A 25 -14.46 24.96 0.71
CA GLN A 25 -14.45 23.51 0.59
C GLN A 25 -13.03 22.95 0.59
N ALA A 26 -12.11 23.57 -0.13
CA ALA A 26 -10.71 23.19 -0.14
C ALA A 26 -10.06 23.34 1.25
N ALA A 27 -10.33 24.43 1.96
CA ALA A 27 -9.85 24.66 3.32
C ALA A 27 -10.44 23.64 4.32
N GLY A 28 -11.73 23.33 4.20
CA GLY A 28 -12.39 22.29 5.01
C GLY A 28 -11.82 20.91 4.76
N SER A 29 -11.60 20.55 3.50
CA SER A 29 -10.97 19.28 3.11
C SER A 29 -9.55 19.18 3.64
N PHE A 30 -8.77 20.27 3.56
CA PHE A 30 -7.41 20.31 4.08
C PHE A 30 -7.37 20.15 5.61
N ALA A 31 -8.26 20.85 6.34
CA ALA A 31 -8.37 20.70 7.78
C ALA A 31 -8.75 19.26 8.20
N GLN A 32 -9.64 18.63 7.44
CA GLN A 32 -10.03 17.24 7.66
C GLN A 32 -8.86 16.27 7.44
N VAL A 33 -8.11 16.45 6.34
CA VAL A 33 -6.91 15.66 6.06
C VAL A 33 -5.87 15.84 7.16
N LEU A 34 -5.62 17.07 7.59
CA LEU A 34 -4.68 17.37 8.67
C LEU A 34 -5.10 16.72 10.00
N LEU A 35 -6.40 16.79 10.34
CA LEU A 35 -6.93 16.14 11.54
C LEU A 35 -6.73 14.62 11.48
N HIS A 36 -7.06 13.97 10.34
CA HIS A 36 -6.84 12.54 10.16
C HIS A 36 -5.36 12.18 10.26
N LEU A 37 -4.48 13.00 9.69
CA LEU A 37 -3.03 12.79 9.77
C LEU A 37 -2.53 12.86 11.21
N LEU A 38 -2.95 13.89 11.96
CA LEU A 38 -2.59 14.03 13.37
C LEU A 38 -3.11 12.89 14.24
N LEU A 39 -4.36 12.46 14.03
CA LEU A 39 -4.93 11.31 14.72
C LEU A 39 -4.16 10.03 14.38
N THR A 40 -3.83 9.82 13.11
CA THR A 40 -3.06 8.65 12.66
C THR A 40 -1.67 8.63 13.28
N ILE A 41 -0.97 9.76 13.29
CA ILE A 41 0.35 9.89 13.92
C ILE A 41 0.24 9.64 15.44
N GLY A 42 -0.77 10.23 16.09
CA GLY A 42 -0.99 10.03 17.53
C GLY A 42 -1.26 8.57 17.89
N ILE A 43 -2.15 7.90 17.16
CA ILE A 43 -2.44 6.47 17.35
C ILE A 43 -1.20 5.61 17.06
N ALA A 44 -0.49 5.89 15.96
CA ALA A 44 0.73 5.19 15.61
C ALA A 44 1.82 5.33 16.67
N ALA A 45 2.00 6.54 17.23
CA ALA A 45 2.95 6.80 18.31
C ALA A 45 2.60 6.01 19.58
N ILE A 46 1.33 5.99 19.99
CA ILE A 46 0.86 5.21 21.14
C ILE A 46 1.08 3.71 20.92
N LEU A 47 0.76 3.21 19.72
CA LEU A 47 0.98 1.80 19.37
C LEU A 47 2.47 1.45 19.31
N TYR A 48 3.30 2.37 18.84
CA TYR A 48 4.74 2.15 18.78
C TYR A 48 5.38 2.07 20.18
N VAL A 49 5.01 2.97 21.07
CA VAL A 49 5.49 2.98 22.46
C VAL A 49 5.04 1.72 23.22
N ASN A 50 3.83 1.24 22.98
CA ASN A 50 3.24 0.10 23.66
C ASN A 50 3.28 -1.20 22.84
N GLY A 51 4.02 -1.24 21.73
CA GLY A 51 3.98 -2.32 20.75
C GLY A 51 4.35 -3.69 21.33
N GLU A 52 5.36 -3.76 22.19
CA GLU A 52 5.76 -5.01 22.84
C GLU A 52 4.69 -5.52 23.82
N ALA A 53 4.10 -4.61 24.60
CA ALA A 53 3.02 -4.96 25.52
C ALA A 53 1.76 -5.42 24.77
N ALA A 54 1.40 -4.74 23.69
CA ALA A 54 0.29 -5.12 22.82
C ALA A 54 0.53 -6.49 22.16
N ALA A 55 1.71 -6.73 21.63
CA ALA A 55 2.08 -8.02 21.04
C ALA A 55 2.07 -9.16 22.08
N ALA A 56 2.56 -8.90 23.30
CA ALA A 56 2.51 -9.88 24.39
C ALA A 56 1.07 -10.17 24.84
N TRP A 57 0.21 -9.15 24.83
CA TRP A 57 -1.21 -9.32 25.14
C TRP A 57 -1.91 -10.16 24.06
N CYS A 58 -1.69 -9.86 22.79
CA CYS A 58 -2.24 -10.64 21.67
C CYS A 58 -1.81 -12.09 21.72
N ARG A 59 -0.52 -12.38 22.02
CA ARG A 59 0.00 -13.75 22.16
C ARG A 59 -0.67 -14.48 23.33
N ARG A 60 -0.82 -13.83 24.49
CA ARG A 60 -1.52 -14.42 25.64
C ARG A 60 -2.99 -14.71 25.33
N PHE A 61 -3.63 -13.80 24.62
CA PHE A 61 -5.02 -13.97 24.19
C PHE A 61 -5.16 -15.14 23.21
N GLY A 62 -4.29 -15.23 22.19
CA GLY A 62 -4.24 -16.35 21.26
C GLY A 62 -4.03 -17.68 21.97
N ARG A 63 -3.06 -17.73 22.90
CA ARG A 63 -2.80 -18.92 23.72
C ARG A 63 -4.00 -19.34 24.59
N ARG A 64 -4.79 -18.38 25.08
CA ARG A 64 -5.98 -18.68 25.87
C ARG A 64 -7.15 -19.22 25.03
N LEU A 65 -7.19 -18.91 23.74
CA LEU A 65 -8.23 -19.38 22.82
C LEU A 65 -7.95 -20.75 22.24
N ALA A 66 -6.71 -21.05 21.88
CA ALA A 66 -6.32 -22.26 21.16
C ALA A 66 -4.91 -22.77 21.56
N ASP A 67 -4.50 -22.59 22.80
CA ASP A 67 -3.21 -23.00 23.36
C ASP A 67 -2.02 -22.52 22.49
N LYS A 68 -1.06 -23.38 22.24
CA LYS A 68 0.13 -23.07 21.43
C LYS A 68 -0.24 -22.66 19.98
N ARG A 69 -1.28 -23.29 19.41
CA ARG A 69 -1.78 -22.99 18.05
C ARG A 69 -2.25 -21.54 17.93
N GLY A 70 -2.97 -21.02 18.92
CA GLY A 70 -3.42 -19.63 18.94
C GLY A 70 -2.27 -18.63 19.04
N GLU A 71 -1.20 -18.96 19.74
CA GLU A 71 0.00 -18.13 19.81
C GLU A 71 0.72 -18.08 18.45
N ASP A 72 0.89 -19.24 17.80
CA ASP A 72 1.55 -19.37 16.49
C ASP A 72 0.82 -18.55 15.43
N VAL A 73 -0.51 -18.54 15.44
CA VAL A 73 -1.34 -17.68 14.58
C VAL A 73 -1.02 -16.19 14.75
N VAL A 74 -0.93 -15.74 16.00
CA VAL A 74 -0.62 -14.31 16.27
C VAL A 74 0.78 -13.95 15.80
N VAL A 75 1.75 -14.83 16.01
CA VAL A 75 3.13 -14.63 15.52
C VAL A 75 3.16 -14.56 13.99
N LEU A 76 2.47 -15.49 13.32
CA LEU A 76 2.39 -15.54 11.86
C LEU A 76 1.72 -14.29 11.28
N ALA A 77 0.62 -13.86 11.89
CA ALA A 77 -0.05 -12.62 11.50
C ALA A 77 0.89 -11.41 11.62
N GLY A 78 1.66 -11.33 12.71
CA GLY A 78 2.67 -10.30 12.90
C GLY A 78 3.77 -10.32 11.83
N GLN A 79 4.25 -11.50 11.45
CA GLN A 79 5.24 -11.67 10.38
C GLN A 79 4.69 -11.26 9.01
N ALA A 80 3.45 -11.65 8.70
CA ALA A 80 2.77 -11.27 7.46
C ALA A 80 2.59 -9.74 7.36
N ILE A 81 2.09 -9.10 8.43
CA ILE A 81 1.94 -7.63 8.49
C ILE A 81 3.29 -6.93 8.29
N ARG A 82 4.35 -7.40 8.97
CA ARG A 82 5.71 -6.86 8.80
C ARG A 82 6.22 -7.04 7.37
N GLY A 83 6.00 -8.20 6.76
CA GLY A 83 6.38 -8.49 5.37
C GLY A 83 5.71 -7.53 4.38
N VAL A 84 4.40 -7.31 4.53
CA VAL A 84 3.65 -6.37 3.70
C VAL A 84 4.14 -4.93 3.92
N ALA A 85 4.31 -4.48 5.16
CA ALA A 85 4.76 -3.13 5.47
C ALA A 85 6.16 -2.85 4.90
N LEU A 86 7.12 -3.78 5.10
CA LEU A 86 8.46 -3.67 4.52
C LEU A 86 8.40 -3.69 2.98
N GLY A 87 7.57 -4.56 2.40
CA GLY A 87 7.36 -4.61 0.96
C GLY A 87 6.93 -3.26 0.39
N VAL A 88 5.96 -2.61 1.01
CA VAL A 88 5.48 -1.28 0.61
C VAL A 88 6.59 -0.23 0.69
N VAL A 89 7.30 -0.16 1.82
CA VAL A 89 8.37 0.84 2.02
C VAL A 89 9.50 0.63 1.03
N VAL A 90 9.98 -0.61 0.88
CA VAL A 90 11.09 -0.92 -0.04
C VAL A 90 10.69 -0.64 -1.49
N THR A 91 9.47 -1.01 -1.88
CA THR A 91 8.97 -0.74 -3.24
C THR A 91 8.82 0.76 -3.48
N ALA A 92 8.28 1.52 -2.53
CA ALA A 92 8.14 2.97 -2.64
C ALA A 92 9.50 3.67 -2.80
N LEU A 93 10.50 3.27 -2.03
CA LEU A 93 11.87 3.81 -2.14
C LEU A 93 12.51 3.45 -3.48
N ALA A 94 12.41 2.20 -3.92
CA ALA A 94 12.97 1.74 -5.18
C ALA A 94 12.33 2.46 -6.38
N GLN A 95 11.01 2.59 -6.40
CA GLN A 95 10.26 3.32 -7.44
C GLN A 95 10.62 4.81 -7.44
N THR A 96 10.69 5.44 -6.27
CA THR A 96 11.06 6.85 -6.15
C THR A 96 12.47 7.10 -6.66
N LEU A 97 13.43 6.22 -6.30
CA LEU A 97 14.80 6.33 -6.76
C LEU A 97 14.89 6.17 -8.29
N ALA A 98 14.25 5.13 -8.83
CA ALA A 98 14.23 4.87 -10.28
C ALA A 98 13.57 6.02 -11.05
N THR A 99 12.44 6.53 -10.56
CA THR A 99 11.75 7.68 -11.17
C THR A 99 12.58 8.96 -11.05
N GLY A 100 13.20 9.21 -9.91
CA GLY A 100 14.08 10.36 -9.71
C GLY A 100 15.26 10.35 -10.67
N ILE A 101 15.90 9.20 -10.85
CA ILE A 101 16.97 9.02 -11.84
C ILE A 101 16.44 9.30 -13.27
N ALA A 102 15.26 8.79 -13.61
CA ALA A 102 14.64 9.01 -14.91
C ALA A 102 14.37 10.51 -15.17
N LEU A 103 13.81 11.22 -14.18
CA LEU A 103 13.52 12.65 -14.27
C LEU A 103 14.78 13.50 -14.43
N VAL A 104 15.81 13.19 -13.64
CA VAL A 104 17.12 13.90 -13.72
C VAL A 104 17.81 13.60 -15.06
N ALA A 105 17.87 12.35 -15.49
CA ALA A 105 18.50 11.94 -16.74
C ALA A 105 17.79 12.54 -17.97
N ALA A 106 16.48 12.72 -17.91
CA ALA A 106 15.70 13.39 -18.93
C ALA A 106 15.77 14.93 -18.85
N GLY A 107 16.41 15.51 -17.84
CA GLY A 107 16.50 16.96 -17.66
C GLY A 107 15.16 17.62 -17.35
N VAL A 108 14.22 16.93 -16.73
CA VAL A 108 12.92 17.48 -16.36
C VAL A 108 13.10 18.62 -15.36
N PRO A 109 12.55 19.82 -15.58
CA PRO A 109 12.65 20.91 -14.63
C PRO A 109 12.04 20.50 -13.28
N GLN A 110 12.69 20.94 -12.20
CA GLN A 110 12.27 20.63 -10.83
C GLN A 110 12.21 19.11 -10.52
N ALA A 111 13.08 18.30 -11.15
CA ALA A 111 13.14 16.84 -10.93
C ALA A 111 13.18 16.45 -9.44
N GLY A 112 13.90 17.23 -8.60
CA GLY A 112 13.95 16.99 -7.15
C GLY A 112 12.58 17.10 -6.47
N LEU A 113 11.79 18.14 -6.80
CA LEU A 113 10.45 18.33 -6.28
C LEU A 113 9.51 17.20 -6.75
N LEU A 114 9.58 16.87 -8.04
CA LEU A 114 8.78 15.77 -8.62
C LEU A 114 9.14 14.42 -8.01
N THR A 115 10.41 14.19 -7.67
CA THR A 115 10.85 12.98 -6.95
C THR A 115 10.29 12.95 -5.53
N ALA A 116 10.26 14.08 -4.82
CA ALA A 116 9.63 14.15 -3.49
C ALA A 116 8.11 13.88 -3.56
N VAL A 117 7.43 14.44 -4.56
CA VAL A 117 6.01 14.16 -4.83
C VAL A 117 5.81 12.67 -5.17
N THR A 118 6.70 12.10 -5.97
CA THR A 118 6.66 10.65 -6.30
C THR A 118 6.76 9.79 -5.04
N LEU A 119 7.63 10.14 -4.10
CA LEU A 119 7.75 9.40 -2.83
C LEU A 119 6.43 9.39 -2.07
N LEU A 120 5.78 10.54 -1.94
CA LEU A 120 4.48 10.66 -1.28
C LEU A 120 3.40 9.83 -1.99
N LEU A 121 3.37 9.87 -3.32
CA LEU A 121 2.42 9.08 -4.13
C LEU A 121 2.67 7.58 -4.02
N CYS A 122 3.94 7.14 -3.96
CA CYS A 122 4.30 5.74 -3.77
C CYS A 122 3.93 5.25 -2.36
N ILE A 123 4.14 6.05 -1.32
CA ILE A 123 3.71 5.74 0.05
C ILE A 123 2.18 5.69 0.12
N ALA A 124 1.48 6.61 -0.56
CA ALA A 124 0.03 6.61 -0.68
C ALA A 124 -0.53 5.49 -1.57
N GLN A 125 0.35 4.66 -2.17
CA GLN A 125 0.03 3.53 -3.07
C GLN A 125 -0.66 3.92 -4.38
N ILE A 126 -0.55 5.17 -4.78
CA ILE A 126 -1.02 5.66 -6.09
C ILE A 126 0.02 5.31 -7.17
N GLY A 127 1.31 5.23 -6.76
CA GLY A 127 2.44 4.94 -7.63
C GLY A 127 2.98 6.16 -8.39
N PRO A 128 4.09 5.99 -9.14
CA PRO A 128 4.78 7.08 -9.81
C PRO A 128 4.09 7.56 -11.11
N ILE A 129 3.03 6.88 -11.56
CA ILE A 129 2.38 7.14 -12.85
C ILE A 129 1.89 8.58 -13.01
N LEU A 130 1.38 9.19 -11.91
CA LEU A 130 0.87 10.58 -11.92
C LEU A 130 1.98 11.61 -12.13
N VAL A 131 3.24 11.26 -11.93
CA VAL A 131 4.39 12.13 -12.20
C VAL A 131 5.02 11.75 -13.54
N VAL A 132 5.22 10.47 -13.79
CA VAL A 132 5.91 9.97 -15.00
C VAL A 132 5.11 10.28 -16.26
N LEU A 133 3.81 9.99 -16.27
CA LEU A 133 2.98 10.16 -17.47
C LEU A 133 2.87 11.63 -17.92
N PRO A 134 2.55 12.61 -17.06
CA PRO A 134 2.55 14.03 -17.45
C PRO A 134 3.93 14.52 -17.88
N SER A 135 4.99 14.05 -17.24
CA SER A 135 6.37 14.43 -17.60
C SER A 135 6.75 13.91 -18.99
N ILE A 136 6.35 12.69 -19.36
CA ILE A 136 6.54 12.14 -20.70
C ILE A 136 5.78 12.99 -21.73
N ILE A 137 4.49 13.25 -21.49
CA ILE A 137 3.65 14.07 -22.38
C ILE A 137 4.25 15.45 -22.59
N TRP A 138 4.71 16.08 -21.50
CA TRP A 138 5.32 17.41 -21.55
C TRP A 138 6.61 17.43 -22.36
N MET A 139 7.49 16.44 -22.22
CA MET A 139 8.73 16.33 -22.97
C MET A 139 8.47 16.22 -24.48
N PHE A 140 7.54 15.35 -24.90
CA PHE A 140 7.20 15.23 -26.31
C PHE A 140 6.49 16.48 -26.86
N ALA A 141 5.60 17.10 -26.10
CA ALA A 141 4.90 18.33 -26.48
C ALA A 141 5.86 19.53 -26.68
N THR A 142 6.97 19.56 -25.92
CA THR A 142 8.01 20.61 -26.06
C THR A 142 9.07 20.27 -27.13
N GLY A 143 8.88 19.19 -27.90
CA GLY A 143 9.80 18.78 -28.97
C GLY A 143 11.10 18.12 -28.47
N GLN A 144 11.22 17.84 -27.19
CA GLN A 144 12.38 17.19 -26.58
C GLN A 144 12.28 15.65 -26.70
N THR A 145 12.41 15.14 -27.92
CA THR A 145 12.17 13.71 -28.22
C THR A 145 13.15 12.79 -27.51
N MET A 146 14.45 13.11 -27.51
CA MET A 146 15.47 12.27 -26.86
C MET A 146 15.29 12.17 -25.35
N PRO A 147 15.15 13.29 -24.59
CA PRO A 147 14.78 13.22 -23.16
C PRO A 147 13.47 12.48 -22.89
N GLY A 148 12.47 12.68 -23.76
CA GLY A 148 11.20 11.94 -23.65
C GLY A 148 11.37 10.43 -23.78
N ILE A 149 12.20 9.96 -24.71
CA ILE A 149 12.53 8.54 -24.86
C ILE A 149 13.25 8.00 -23.61
N VAL A 150 14.23 8.73 -23.07
CA VAL A 150 14.94 8.37 -21.83
C VAL A 150 13.95 8.18 -20.69
N LEU A 151 12.99 9.12 -20.56
CA LEU A 151 11.97 9.06 -19.52
C LEU A 151 11.02 7.87 -19.70
N VAL A 152 10.68 7.50 -20.93
CA VAL A 152 9.90 6.30 -21.21
C VAL A 152 10.68 5.03 -20.85
N VAL A 153 11.94 4.93 -21.29
CA VAL A 153 12.77 3.73 -21.10
C VAL A 153 13.05 3.43 -19.63
N ILE A 154 13.23 4.46 -18.80
CA ILE A 154 13.51 4.28 -17.36
C ILE A 154 12.24 4.42 -16.53
N GLY A 155 11.37 5.38 -16.85
CA GLY A 155 10.17 5.70 -16.07
C GLY A 155 9.08 4.64 -16.18
N VAL A 156 8.85 4.07 -17.37
CA VAL A 156 7.83 3.01 -17.52
C VAL A 156 8.19 1.75 -16.74
N PRO A 157 9.42 1.21 -16.80
CA PRO A 157 9.84 0.14 -15.90
C PRO A 157 9.70 0.49 -14.41
N ALA A 158 9.99 1.74 -14.00
CA ALA A 158 9.79 2.18 -12.62
C ALA A 158 8.32 2.11 -12.19
N VAL A 159 7.38 2.48 -13.08
CA VAL A 159 5.93 2.34 -12.85
C VAL A 159 5.53 0.87 -12.72
N LEU A 160 6.05 0.01 -13.59
CA LEU A 160 5.73 -1.42 -13.60
C LEU A 160 6.39 -2.22 -12.47
N MET A 161 7.42 -1.64 -11.84
CA MET A 161 8.19 -2.29 -10.77
C MET A 161 7.30 -2.73 -9.59
N ASP A 162 6.21 -2.01 -9.31
CA ASP A 162 5.26 -2.35 -8.25
C ASP A 162 4.63 -3.74 -8.47
N ASN A 163 4.33 -4.07 -9.72
CA ASN A 163 3.71 -5.34 -10.08
C ASN A 163 4.66 -6.55 -9.91
N VAL A 164 5.96 -6.31 -9.83
CA VAL A 164 6.98 -7.36 -9.68
C VAL A 164 7.58 -7.38 -8.28
N LEU A 165 8.00 -6.22 -7.77
CA LEU A 165 8.68 -6.12 -6.48
C LEU A 165 7.75 -6.48 -5.31
N ARG A 166 6.52 -6.00 -5.34
CA ARG A 166 5.57 -6.23 -4.26
C ARG A 166 5.30 -7.73 -4.03
N PRO A 167 4.93 -8.53 -5.05
CA PRO A 167 4.75 -9.97 -4.88
C PRO A 167 6.02 -10.69 -4.44
N VAL A 168 7.18 -10.30 -4.98
CA VAL A 168 8.47 -10.93 -4.63
C VAL A 168 8.86 -10.66 -3.18
N LEU A 169 8.63 -9.44 -2.69
CA LEU A 169 8.93 -9.06 -1.30
C LEU A 169 7.97 -9.70 -0.30
N ILE A 170 6.68 -9.79 -0.65
CA ILE A 170 5.68 -10.48 0.18
C ILE A 170 6.00 -11.97 0.27
N LYS A 171 6.40 -12.61 -0.86
CA LYS A 171 6.78 -14.02 -0.91
C LYS A 171 7.98 -14.36 -0.02
N ARG A 172 8.93 -13.44 0.18
CA ARG A 172 10.08 -13.66 1.08
C ARG A 172 9.70 -13.66 2.56
N GLY A 173 8.52 -13.15 2.91
CA GLY A 173 8.01 -13.12 4.28
C GLY A 173 7.10 -14.30 4.64
N ALA A 174 6.56 -15.01 3.64
CA ALA A 174 5.72 -16.19 3.82
C ALA A 174 5.75 -17.01 2.52
N ASP A 175 5.88 -18.34 2.60
CA ASP A 175 5.84 -19.25 1.45
C ASP A 175 4.43 -19.36 0.87
N LEU A 176 3.92 -18.24 0.32
CA LEU A 176 2.57 -18.12 -0.20
C LEU A 176 2.55 -18.24 -1.73
N PRO A 177 1.60 -19.00 -2.31
CA PRO A 177 1.37 -19.00 -3.74
C PRO A 177 1.04 -17.59 -4.25
N LEU A 178 1.68 -17.19 -5.36
CA LEU A 178 1.45 -15.87 -5.98
C LEU A 178 -0.03 -15.61 -6.28
N LEU A 179 -0.76 -16.66 -6.68
CA LEU A 179 -2.19 -16.60 -6.95
C LEU A 179 -2.99 -16.15 -5.72
N LEU A 180 -2.62 -16.64 -4.54
CA LEU A 180 -3.30 -16.31 -3.29
C LEU A 180 -3.10 -14.84 -2.92
N ILE A 181 -1.91 -14.31 -3.16
CA ILE A 181 -1.61 -12.88 -2.95
C ILE A 181 -2.45 -12.03 -3.89
N LEU A 182 -2.53 -12.41 -5.17
CA LEU A 182 -3.31 -11.71 -6.18
C LEU A 182 -4.81 -11.70 -5.84
N VAL A 183 -5.36 -12.86 -5.46
CA VAL A 183 -6.76 -12.99 -5.01
C VAL A 183 -7.00 -12.18 -3.75
N GLY A 184 -6.03 -12.14 -2.81
CA GLY A 184 -6.10 -11.32 -1.61
C GLY A 184 -6.17 -9.83 -1.90
N VAL A 185 -5.33 -9.35 -2.81
CA VAL A 185 -5.32 -7.94 -3.23
C VAL A 185 -6.64 -7.56 -3.90
N ILE A 186 -7.08 -8.35 -4.88
CA ILE A 186 -8.31 -8.07 -5.63
C ILE A 186 -9.55 -8.22 -4.73
N GLY A 187 -9.66 -9.32 -4.00
CA GLY A 187 -10.79 -9.57 -3.09
C GLY A 187 -10.83 -8.57 -1.94
N GLY A 188 -9.67 -8.22 -1.38
CA GLY A 188 -9.55 -7.20 -0.36
C GLY A 188 -9.98 -5.81 -0.85
N LEU A 189 -9.57 -5.43 -2.06
CA LEU A 189 -9.97 -4.17 -2.68
C LEU A 189 -11.49 -4.07 -2.84
N PHE A 190 -12.15 -5.14 -3.28
CA PHE A 190 -13.61 -5.19 -3.42
C PHE A 190 -14.34 -5.20 -2.07
N ALA A 191 -13.81 -5.91 -1.05
CA ALA A 191 -14.47 -6.04 0.23
C ALA A 191 -14.28 -4.82 1.15
N PHE A 192 -13.08 -4.23 1.16
CA PHE A 192 -12.67 -3.20 2.12
C PHE A 192 -12.10 -1.93 1.46
N GLY A 193 -12.24 -1.79 0.13
CA GLY A 193 -11.67 -0.67 -0.62
C GLY A 193 -10.15 -0.61 -0.53
N VAL A 194 -9.58 0.61 -0.48
CA VAL A 194 -8.12 0.82 -0.44
C VAL A 194 -7.44 0.13 0.76
N LEU A 195 -8.12 0.06 1.91
CA LEU A 195 -7.64 -0.69 3.07
C LEU A 195 -7.51 -2.19 2.79
N GLY A 196 -8.36 -2.72 1.93
CA GLY A 196 -8.34 -4.12 1.52
C GLY A 196 -7.12 -4.53 0.70
N LEU A 197 -6.44 -3.58 0.04
CA LEU A 197 -5.15 -3.82 -0.61
C LEU A 197 -4.09 -4.36 0.38
N PHE A 198 -4.20 -3.99 1.66
CA PHE A 198 -3.33 -4.47 2.73
C PHE A 198 -3.94 -5.64 3.49
N LEU A 199 -5.21 -5.50 3.89
CA LEU A 199 -5.88 -6.50 4.72
C LEU A 199 -6.14 -7.80 3.95
N GLY A 200 -6.44 -7.71 2.65
CA GLY A 200 -6.75 -8.88 1.83
C GLY A 200 -5.62 -9.91 1.77
N PRO A 201 -4.41 -9.54 1.34
CA PRO A 201 -3.26 -10.45 1.36
C PRO A 201 -2.93 -10.99 2.76
N VAL A 202 -3.04 -10.14 3.81
CA VAL A 202 -2.76 -10.57 5.19
C VAL A 202 -3.77 -11.61 5.67
N ILE A 203 -5.08 -11.38 5.46
CA ILE A 203 -6.13 -12.31 5.86
C ILE A 203 -5.96 -13.65 5.12
N LEU A 204 -5.72 -13.62 3.80
CA LEU A 204 -5.52 -14.85 3.03
C LEU A 204 -4.21 -15.56 3.40
N ALA A 205 -3.14 -14.82 3.69
CA ALA A 205 -1.89 -15.39 4.14
C ALA A 205 -2.08 -16.16 5.46
N VAL A 206 -2.70 -15.53 6.44
CA VAL A 206 -2.99 -16.14 7.74
C VAL A 206 -3.90 -17.37 7.57
N THR A 207 -4.99 -17.24 6.81
CA THR A 207 -5.92 -18.35 6.55
C THR A 207 -5.24 -19.53 5.87
N TYR A 208 -4.42 -19.27 4.85
CA TYR A 208 -3.70 -20.31 4.10
C TYR A 208 -2.70 -21.04 4.98
N THR A 209 -1.94 -20.33 5.78
CA THR A 209 -0.94 -20.94 6.66
C THR A 209 -1.61 -21.77 7.76
N LEU A 210 -2.73 -21.29 8.32
CA LEU A 210 -3.54 -22.08 9.25
C LEU A 210 -4.06 -23.35 8.62
N LEU A 211 -4.57 -23.25 7.40
CA LEU A 211 -5.08 -24.41 6.68
C LEU A 211 -3.99 -25.45 6.38
N GLN A 212 -2.80 -24.97 5.99
CA GLN A 212 -1.65 -25.86 5.77
C GLN A 212 -1.19 -26.58 7.04
N HIS A 213 -1.10 -25.87 8.16
CA HIS A 213 -0.75 -26.50 9.43
C HIS A 213 -1.78 -27.53 9.86
N TRP A 214 -3.06 -27.20 9.72
CA TRP A 214 -4.13 -28.14 10.06
C TRP A 214 -4.10 -29.40 9.19
N LEU A 215 -3.87 -29.26 7.89
CA LEU A 215 -3.74 -30.41 6.98
C LEU A 215 -2.46 -31.25 7.23
N ALA A 216 -1.36 -30.64 7.68
CA ALA A 216 -0.15 -31.36 8.01
C ALA A 216 -0.29 -32.21 9.28
N GLU A 217 -0.95 -31.68 10.32
CA GLU A 217 -1.23 -32.41 11.55
C GLU A 217 -2.12 -33.66 11.32
N THR A 218 -3.13 -33.53 10.46
CA THR A 218 -4.01 -34.67 10.14
C THR A 218 -3.23 -35.80 9.45
N LYS A 219 -2.23 -35.49 8.65
CA LYS A 219 -1.35 -36.50 8.03
C LYS A 219 -0.41 -37.17 9.01
N GLU A 220 0.10 -36.46 10.00
CA GLU A 220 0.97 -37.04 11.05
C GLU A 220 0.17 -37.99 11.93
N GLU A 221 -1.04 -37.63 12.35
CA GLU A 221 -1.95 -38.49 13.13
C GLU A 221 -2.34 -39.76 12.36
N GLU A 222 -2.64 -39.67 11.06
CA GLU A 222 -2.92 -40.83 10.22
C GLU A 222 -1.71 -41.76 10.05
N THR A 223 -0.51 -41.17 9.93
CA THR A 223 0.74 -41.93 9.79
C THR A 223 1.11 -42.66 11.09
N GLU A 224 0.98 -42.00 12.25
CA GLU A 224 1.18 -42.61 13.57
C GLU A 224 0.14 -43.70 13.86
N SER A 225 -1.12 -43.46 13.53
CA SER A 225 -2.19 -44.45 13.72
C SER A 225 -1.96 -45.70 12.86
N SER A 226 -1.52 -45.51 11.60
CA SER A 226 -1.20 -46.62 10.69
C SER A 226 0.03 -47.40 11.16
N ALA A 227 1.06 -46.72 11.68
CA ALA A 227 2.26 -47.36 12.21
C ALA A 227 1.99 -48.18 13.46
N MET A 228 1.12 -47.67 14.37
CA MET A 228 0.69 -48.40 15.56
C MET A 228 -0.17 -49.63 15.22
N ALA A 229 -1.00 -49.55 14.20
CA ALA A 229 -1.81 -50.69 13.76
C ALA A 229 -0.94 -51.83 13.20
N VAL A 230 0.10 -51.52 12.44
CA VAL A 230 1.04 -52.52 11.90
C VAL A 230 1.84 -53.18 13.00
N THR A 231 2.27 -52.44 14.06
CA THR A 231 3.02 -53.00 15.20
C THR A 231 2.16 -53.80 16.18
N ALA A 232 0.84 -53.72 16.10
CA ALA A 232 -0.08 -54.52 16.94
C ALA A 232 -0.49 -55.85 16.29
N GLU A 233 -0.21 -56.05 15.02
CA GLU A 233 -0.49 -57.30 14.28
C GLU A 233 0.71 -58.30 14.25
N ASP A 234 1.91 -57.88 14.67
CA ASP A 234 3.09 -58.73 14.84
C ASP A 234 3.25 -59.15 16.34
#